data_cf232f1966db3c428651702dcbac2401
#
_entry.id   cf232f1966db3c428651702dcbac2401
#
_cell.length_a   1.000
_cell.length_b   1.000
_cell.length_c   1.000
_cell.angle_alpha   90.00
_cell.angle_beta   90.00
_cell.angle_gamma   90.00
#
_symmetry.space_group_name_H-M   'P 1'
#
loop_
_entity.id
_entity.type
_entity.pdbx_description
1 polymer ?
#
loop_
_entity_poly.entity_id
_entity_poly.type
_entity_poly.pdbx_seq_one_letter_code
_entity_poly.pdbx_strand_id
1 'polypeptide(L)'
;MKPMLKYSGGKAKEIPNILPYIPEFDGRYVEPFFGGGAMYFHLEPKKSIINDINTKLIDFYKAVKCNFNPLRKELDEVELLYSKNQKEFDELRMENPNEKIINKNEDMYYRMRSMFNGISPKEYSDALLYYYINKTAYSGMIRYNSKGEFNVPFGRYVTLNTKSVTLSHSKLLESTEIYNTDYFDIFNMCNSDDFVFLDPPYDCVFSDYGNKEYKDGFNEDNHRKLSEDFKNLPCKAMMVIGKTPLTEELYGNNIVDEYKKNYSVNIRNRFKSDAIHIIVTNWHC
;
A
#
# COMPACT_ATOMS: atom_id res chain seq x y z
N MET A 1 -5.41 -6.35 12.93
CA MET A 1 -6.24 -5.22 12.38
C MET A 1 -6.34 -5.28 10.86
N LYS A 2 -7.21 -4.47 10.23
CA LYS A 2 -7.27 -4.38 8.75
C LYS A 2 -6.41 -3.20 8.26
N PRO A 3 -5.79 -3.27 7.07
CA PRO A 3 -5.09 -2.14 6.48
C PRO A 3 -5.97 -0.89 6.36
N MET A 4 -5.37 0.28 6.57
CA MET A 4 -6.08 1.56 6.47
C MET A 4 -6.29 2.02 5.03
N LEU A 5 -5.41 1.64 4.12
CA LEU A 5 -5.35 2.10 2.73
C LEU A 5 -5.77 1.00 1.75
N LYS A 6 -6.23 1.42 0.57
CA LYS A 6 -6.27 0.55 -0.61
C LYS A 6 -4.87 0.53 -1.21
N TYR A 7 -4.27 -0.64 -1.39
CA TYR A 7 -2.94 -0.75 -1.98
C TYR A 7 -2.92 -1.86 -3.03
N SER A 8 -2.40 -1.55 -4.22
CA SER A 8 -2.26 -2.54 -5.30
C SER A 8 -1.32 -3.65 -4.85
N GLY A 9 -1.67 -4.90 -5.11
CA GLY A 9 -0.87 -6.04 -4.65
C GLY A 9 -1.04 -6.41 -3.18
N GLY A 10 -1.86 -5.66 -2.40
CA GLY A 10 -2.01 -5.91 -0.96
C GLY A 10 -2.39 -7.34 -0.61
N LYS A 11 -1.69 -7.94 0.35
CA LYS A 11 -1.72 -9.36 0.74
C LYS A 11 -2.89 -9.78 1.63
N ALA A 12 -3.82 -8.89 1.97
CA ALA A 12 -4.88 -9.17 2.95
C ALA A 12 -5.70 -10.45 2.67
N LYS A 13 -5.90 -10.80 1.39
CA LYS A 13 -6.60 -12.03 0.99
C LYS A 13 -5.68 -13.26 0.94
N GLU A 14 -4.38 -13.06 0.98
CA GLU A 14 -3.36 -14.11 0.87
C GLU A 14 -2.81 -14.54 2.24
N ILE A 15 -3.14 -13.79 3.29
CA ILE A 15 -2.72 -14.07 4.67
C ILE A 15 -2.91 -15.56 5.06
N PRO A 16 -4.04 -16.23 4.76
CA PRO A 16 -4.20 -17.65 5.12
C PRO A 16 -3.15 -18.58 4.49
N ASN A 17 -2.63 -18.24 3.30
CA ASN A 17 -1.59 -19.03 2.64
C ASN A 17 -0.20 -18.71 3.20
N ILE A 18 0.00 -17.50 3.73
CA ILE A 18 1.30 -17.00 4.20
C ILE A 18 1.56 -17.38 5.65
N LEU A 19 0.54 -17.30 6.51
CA LEU A 19 0.65 -17.53 7.97
C LEU A 19 1.33 -18.84 8.38
N PRO A 20 1.09 -19.99 7.71
CA PRO A 20 1.72 -21.26 8.12
C PRO A 20 3.25 -21.24 8.05
N TYR A 21 3.82 -20.31 7.30
CA TYR A 21 5.27 -20.20 7.07
C TYR A 21 5.93 -19.09 7.90
N ILE A 22 5.16 -18.31 8.67
CA ILE A 22 5.71 -17.31 9.59
C ILE A 22 6.41 -18.03 10.73
N PRO A 23 7.74 -17.85 10.94
CA PRO A 23 8.46 -18.49 12.01
C PRO A 23 8.16 -17.81 13.36
N GLU A 24 8.46 -18.50 14.45
CA GLU A 24 8.64 -17.82 15.74
C GLU A 24 9.90 -16.95 15.70
N PHE A 25 9.82 -15.75 16.27
CA PHE A 25 10.93 -14.80 16.39
C PHE A 25 10.81 -13.98 17.69
N ASP A 26 11.94 -13.65 18.31
CA ASP A 26 12.00 -12.91 19.58
C ASP A 26 12.35 -11.42 19.37
N GLY A 27 12.90 -11.07 18.23
CA GLY A 27 13.30 -9.71 17.84
C GLY A 27 12.16 -8.88 17.28
N ARG A 28 12.48 -8.01 16.31
CA ARG A 28 11.55 -7.12 15.64
C ARG A 28 10.95 -7.79 14.41
N TYR A 29 9.69 -7.45 14.12
CA TYR A 29 9.11 -7.65 12.79
C TYR A 29 9.59 -6.54 11.86
N VAL A 30 10.13 -6.87 10.71
CA VAL A 30 10.70 -5.91 9.75
C VAL A 30 10.02 -6.06 8.40
N GLU A 31 9.45 -4.97 7.86
CA GLU A 31 8.77 -4.96 6.54
C GLU A 31 9.33 -3.83 5.68
N PRO A 32 10.38 -4.10 4.85
CA PRO A 32 11.09 -3.08 4.06
C PRO A 32 10.31 -2.54 2.87
N PHE A 33 9.33 -3.28 2.36
CA PHE A 33 8.40 -2.90 1.29
C PHE A 33 6.98 -2.87 1.85
N PHE A 34 6.69 -1.85 2.67
CA PHE A 34 5.52 -1.85 3.54
C PHE A 34 4.19 -1.73 2.81
N GLY A 35 4.11 -0.87 1.78
CA GLY A 35 2.88 -0.66 1.03
C GLY A 35 1.66 -0.44 1.92
N GLY A 36 0.66 -1.31 1.79
CA GLY A 36 -0.56 -1.26 2.62
C GLY A 36 -0.44 -1.91 4.00
N GLY A 37 0.69 -2.54 4.32
CA GLY A 37 0.98 -3.15 5.63
C GLY A 37 0.06 -4.31 6.03
N ALA A 38 -0.38 -5.13 5.06
CA ALA A 38 -1.38 -6.17 5.32
C ALA A 38 -0.92 -7.20 6.37
N MET A 39 0.34 -7.65 6.29
CA MET A 39 0.92 -8.59 7.24
C MET A 39 1.16 -7.95 8.60
N TYR A 40 1.75 -6.76 8.63
CA TYR A 40 1.97 -6.00 9.84
C TYR A 40 0.68 -5.78 10.65
N PHE A 41 -0.39 -5.27 10.00
CA PHE A 41 -1.67 -5.04 10.67
C PHE A 41 -2.40 -6.33 11.06
N HIS A 42 -2.08 -7.45 10.43
CA HIS A 42 -2.61 -8.76 10.83
C HIS A 42 -1.87 -9.33 12.05
N LEU A 43 -0.54 -9.26 12.05
CA LEU A 43 0.31 -9.81 13.11
C LEU A 43 0.33 -8.96 14.39
N GLU A 44 0.17 -7.64 14.25
CA GLU A 44 0.20 -6.67 15.36
C GLU A 44 1.46 -6.83 16.23
N PRO A 45 2.67 -6.75 15.63
CA PRO A 45 3.92 -7.08 16.34
C PRO A 45 4.21 -6.08 17.45
N LYS A 46 4.81 -6.56 18.55
CA LYS A 46 5.17 -5.72 19.72
C LYS A 46 6.26 -4.71 19.42
N LYS A 47 7.20 -5.07 18.56
CA LYS A 47 8.31 -4.21 18.11
C LYS A 47 8.48 -4.42 16.61
N SER A 48 8.66 -3.35 15.86
CA SER A 48 8.75 -3.45 14.41
C SER A 48 9.49 -2.30 13.76
N ILE A 49 10.01 -2.59 12.58
CA ILE A 49 10.49 -1.62 11.61
C ILE A 49 9.64 -1.74 10.36
N ILE A 50 9.10 -0.63 9.89
CA ILE A 50 8.43 -0.55 8.60
C ILE A 50 9.11 0.51 7.73
N ASN A 51 9.19 0.23 6.45
CA ASN A 51 9.79 1.12 5.48
C ASN A 51 9.06 1.06 4.14
N ASP A 52 9.06 2.16 3.44
CA ASP A 52 8.69 2.20 2.03
C ASP A 52 9.42 3.37 1.35
N ILE A 53 9.77 3.20 0.09
CA ILE A 53 10.41 4.28 -0.67
C ILE A 53 9.43 5.41 -1.01
N ASN A 54 8.12 5.15 -0.96
CA ASN A 54 7.07 6.13 -1.22
C ASN A 54 6.91 7.11 -0.06
N THR A 55 7.50 8.28 -0.18
CA THR A 55 7.51 9.32 0.86
C THR A 55 6.10 9.71 1.31
N LYS A 56 5.15 9.91 0.38
CA LYS A 56 3.78 10.31 0.74
C LYS A 56 3.03 9.23 1.54
N LEU A 57 3.30 7.97 1.24
CA LEU A 57 2.80 6.83 2.00
C LEU A 57 3.36 6.82 3.43
N ILE A 58 4.65 6.97 3.55
CA ILE A 58 5.34 7.01 4.85
C ILE A 58 4.91 8.22 5.68
N ASP A 59 4.75 9.38 5.06
CA ASP A 59 4.25 10.58 5.75
C ASP A 59 2.84 10.38 6.30
N PHE A 60 1.97 9.66 5.57
CA PHE A 60 0.66 9.27 6.08
C PHE A 60 0.78 8.39 7.34
N TYR A 61 1.61 7.35 7.35
CA TYR A 61 1.78 6.49 8.52
C TYR A 61 2.41 7.24 9.70
N LYS A 62 3.38 8.13 9.46
CA LYS A 62 3.94 9.03 10.48
C LYS A 62 2.89 9.96 11.08
N ALA A 63 1.98 10.48 10.25
CA ALA A 63 0.88 11.31 10.74
C ALA A 63 -0.12 10.51 11.60
N VAL A 64 -0.45 9.27 11.21
CA VAL A 64 -1.28 8.38 12.04
C VAL A 64 -0.60 8.07 13.37
N LYS A 65 0.72 7.85 13.37
CA LYS A 65 1.51 7.62 14.59
C LYS A 65 1.54 8.84 15.50
N CYS A 66 1.91 10.01 14.97
CA CYS A 66 2.30 11.18 15.79
C CYS A 66 1.21 12.24 15.93
N ASN A 67 0.27 12.31 14.97
CA ASN A 67 -0.73 13.37 14.86
C ASN A 67 -2.15 12.80 14.70
N PHE A 68 -2.46 11.70 15.37
CA PHE A 68 -3.73 10.99 15.18
C PHE A 68 -4.96 11.86 15.42
N ASN A 69 -5.02 12.59 16.55
CA ASN A 69 -6.21 13.37 16.89
C ASN A 69 -6.51 14.51 15.89
N PRO A 70 -5.54 15.35 15.48
CA PRO A 70 -5.77 16.32 14.40
C PRO A 70 -6.20 15.66 13.09
N LEU A 71 -5.53 14.59 12.67
CA LEU A 71 -5.89 13.86 11.45
C LEU A 71 -7.29 13.26 11.55
N ARG A 72 -7.66 12.69 12.70
CA ARG A 72 -9.01 12.11 12.90
C ARG A 72 -10.08 13.17 12.77
N LYS A 73 -9.86 14.37 13.32
CA LYS A 73 -10.78 15.49 13.19
C LYS A 73 -10.98 15.89 11.72
N GLU A 74 -9.90 16.08 10.96
CA GLU A 74 -9.97 16.38 9.52
C GLU A 74 -10.72 15.29 8.74
N LEU A 75 -10.45 14.00 9.05
CA LEU A 75 -11.10 12.86 8.42
C LEU A 75 -12.61 12.84 8.69
N ASP A 76 -13.04 13.14 9.92
CA ASP A 76 -14.45 13.18 10.29
C ASP A 76 -15.18 14.35 9.59
N GLU A 77 -14.57 15.53 9.53
CA GLU A 77 -15.11 16.70 8.86
C GLU A 77 -15.30 16.45 7.36
N VAL A 78 -14.30 15.86 6.72
CA VAL A 78 -14.35 15.55 5.28
C VAL A 78 -15.34 14.43 4.97
N GLU A 79 -15.46 13.39 5.83
CA GLU A 79 -16.48 12.33 5.68
C GLU A 79 -17.89 12.90 5.79
N LEU A 80 -18.13 13.81 6.75
CA LEU A 80 -19.42 14.48 6.92
C LEU A 80 -19.78 15.33 5.69
N LEU A 81 -18.81 16.13 5.19
CA LEU A 81 -19.02 16.95 3.99
C LEU A 81 -19.31 16.07 2.77
N TYR A 82 -18.53 14.99 2.59
CA TYR A 82 -18.73 14.04 1.49
C TYR A 82 -20.13 13.42 1.52
N SER A 83 -20.58 13.00 2.70
CA SER A 83 -21.88 12.39 2.90
C SER A 83 -23.02 13.38 2.64
N LYS A 84 -22.88 14.66 3.07
CA LYS A 84 -23.83 15.73 2.79
C LYS A 84 -23.95 16.00 1.28
N ASN A 85 -22.81 16.11 0.58
CA ASN A 85 -22.80 16.32 -0.87
C ASN A 85 -23.44 15.15 -1.62
N GLN A 86 -23.20 13.91 -1.16
CA GLN A 86 -23.79 12.72 -1.78
C GLN A 86 -25.32 12.71 -1.62
N LYS A 87 -25.82 13.00 -0.41
CA LYS A 87 -27.25 13.08 -0.15
C LYS A 87 -27.95 14.10 -1.03
N GLU A 88 -27.39 15.32 -1.11
CA GLU A 88 -27.91 16.37 -1.98
C GLU A 88 -27.91 15.96 -3.47
N PHE A 89 -26.83 15.31 -3.92
CA PHE A 89 -26.75 14.79 -5.28
C PHE A 89 -27.84 13.74 -5.57
N ASP A 90 -28.08 12.84 -4.65
CA ASP A 90 -29.10 11.77 -4.82
C ASP A 90 -30.50 12.34 -4.82
N GLU A 91 -30.82 13.31 -3.95
CA GLU A 91 -32.09 14.02 -3.90
C GLU A 91 -32.36 14.77 -5.23
N LEU A 92 -31.40 15.56 -5.70
CA LEU A 92 -31.52 16.30 -6.97
C LEU A 92 -31.70 15.36 -8.17
N ARG A 93 -31.03 14.22 -8.20
CA ARG A 93 -31.21 13.21 -9.25
C ARG A 93 -32.61 12.57 -9.26
N MET A 94 -33.21 12.38 -8.10
CA MET A 94 -34.58 11.84 -7.97
C MET A 94 -35.60 12.88 -8.46
N GLU A 95 -35.39 14.15 -8.13
CA GLU A 95 -36.28 15.24 -8.53
C GLU A 95 -36.17 15.57 -10.03
N ASN A 96 -34.96 15.40 -10.61
CA ASN A 96 -34.67 15.79 -12.00
C ASN A 96 -34.04 14.63 -12.79
N PRO A 97 -34.76 13.53 -13.06
CA PRO A 97 -34.20 12.30 -13.62
C PRO A 97 -33.64 12.44 -15.05
N ASN A 98 -34.05 13.47 -15.78
CA ASN A 98 -33.64 13.73 -17.16
C ASN A 98 -32.56 14.81 -17.29
N GLU A 99 -32.13 15.40 -16.17
CA GLU A 99 -31.14 16.47 -16.16
C GLU A 99 -29.75 15.95 -15.73
N LYS A 100 -28.72 16.62 -16.21
CA LYS A 100 -27.35 16.38 -15.75
C LYS A 100 -27.10 17.10 -14.44
N ILE A 101 -27.12 16.37 -13.34
CA ILE A 101 -26.83 16.92 -12.01
C ILE A 101 -25.32 16.94 -11.76
N ILE A 102 -24.83 18.06 -11.24
CA ILE A 102 -23.43 18.25 -10.83
C ILE A 102 -23.20 17.52 -9.51
N ASN A 103 -22.16 16.68 -9.48
CA ASN A 103 -21.75 15.99 -8.25
C ASN A 103 -20.68 16.81 -7.52
N LYS A 104 -21.06 17.47 -6.43
CA LYS A 104 -20.13 18.27 -5.60
C LYS A 104 -18.95 17.47 -5.05
N ASN A 105 -19.08 16.14 -4.90
CA ASN A 105 -17.97 15.28 -4.52
C ASN A 105 -16.95 15.11 -5.66
N GLU A 106 -17.36 15.20 -6.93
CA GLU A 106 -16.45 15.22 -8.06
C GLU A 106 -15.62 16.52 -8.07
N ASP A 107 -16.27 17.69 -7.87
CA ASP A 107 -15.57 18.98 -7.77
C ASP A 107 -14.60 18.99 -6.56
N MET A 108 -15.06 18.49 -5.42
CA MET A 108 -14.22 18.33 -4.22
C MET A 108 -13.01 17.44 -4.49
N TYR A 109 -13.19 16.32 -5.22
CA TYR A 109 -12.10 15.44 -5.58
C TYR A 109 -11.03 16.16 -6.42
N TYR A 110 -11.43 16.89 -7.45
CA TYR A 110 -10.46 17.59 -8.29
C TYR A 110 -9.76 18.75 -7.55
N ARG A 111 -10.43 19.43 -6.62
CA ARG A 111 -9.81 20.40 -5.72
C ARG A 111 -8.77 19.74 -4.80
N MET A 112 -9.12 18.62 -4.14
CA MET A 112 -8.20 17.85 -3.30
C MET A 112 -7.00 17.33 -4.11
N ARG A 113 -7.23 16.86 -5.34
CA ARG A 113 -6.16 16.40 -6.24
C ARG A 113 -5.22 17.54 -6.64
N SER A 114 -5.73 18.75 -6.84
CA SER A 114 -4.92 19.94 -7.12
C SER A 114 -3.99 20.26 -5.94
N MET A 115 -4.52 20.24 -4.70
CA MET A 115 -3.71 20.41 -3.48
C MET A 115 -2.67 19.28 -3.30
N PHE A 116 -3.07 18.04 -3.56
CA PHE A 116 -2.19 16.86 -3.47
C PHE A 116 -1.01 16.95 -4.44
N ASN A 117 -1.23 17.54 -5.62
CA ASN A 117 -0.20 17.79 -6.63
C ASN A 117 0.61 19.06 -6.38
N GLY A 118 0.28 19.85 -5.36
CA GLY A 118 0.93 21.14 -5.09
C GLY A 118 0.62 22.25 -6.10
N ILE A 119 -0.46 22.09 -6.89
CA ILE A 119 -0.90 23.08 -7.89
C ILE A 119 -1.67 24.22 -7.21
N SER A 120 -2.43 23.92 -6.16
CA SER A 120 -3.16 24.92 -5.36
C SER A 120 -2.69 24.89 -3.89
N PRO A 121 -2.87 26.01 -3.15
CA PRO A 121 -2.58 26.05 -1.72
C PRO A 121 -3.30 24.95 -0.96
N LYS A 122 -2.63 24.33 0.02
CA LYS A 122 -3.21 23.27 0.84
C LYS A 122 -4.11 23.85 1.94
N GLU A 123 -5.34 23.36 2.00
CA GLU A 123 -6.31 23.64 3.06
C GLU A 123 -6.37 22.50 4.08
N TYR A 124 -5.77 21.35 3.76
CA TYR A 124 -5.77 20.12 4.54
C TYR A 124 -4.35 19.57 4.70
N SER A 125 -4.16 18.72 5.70
CA SER A 125 -2.89 18.04 5.90
C SER A 125 -2.54 17.11 4.72
N ASP A 126 -1.25 16.87 4.49
CA ASP A 126 -0.78 15.92 3.48
C ASP A 126 -1.31 14.51 3.73
N ALA A 127 -1.45 14.12 4.98
CA ALA A 127 -1.99 12.83 5.38
C ALA A 127 -3.47 12.69 5.01
N LEU A 128 -4.29 13.72 5.23
CA LEU A 128 -5.67 13.72 4.77
C LEU A 128 -5.76 13.66 3.25
N LEU A 129 -4.99 14.50 2.56
CA LEU A 129 -4.99 14.53 1.08
C LEU A 129 -4.61 13.18 0.50
N TYR A 130 -3.56 12.53 1.04
CA TYR A 130 -3.15 11.18 0.64
C TYR A 130 -4.27 10.16 0.85
N TYR A 131 -4.85 10.14 2.05
CA TYR A 131 -5.95 9.23 2.39
C TYR A 131 -7.16 9.44 1.48
N TYR A 132 -7.59 10.69 1.32
CA TYR A 132 -8.75 11.05 0.51
C TYR A 132 -8.58 10.59 -0.95
N ILE A 133 -7.44 10.91 -1.57
CA ILE A 133 -7.11 10.48 -2.93
C ILE A 133 -7.09 8.95 -3.02
N ASN A 134 -6.46 8.27 -2.09
CA ASN A 134 -6.41 6.80 -2.06
C ASN A 134 -7.81 6.17 -2.00
N LYS A 135 -8.74 6.75 -1.24
CA LYS A 135 -10.10 6.19 -1.06
C LYS A 135 -11.05 6.54 -2.20
N THR A 136 -10.87 7.68 -2.86
CA THR A 136 -11.84 8.25 -3.81
C THR A 136 -11.39 8.23 -5.26
N ALA A 137 -10.12 7.96 -5.56
CA ALA A 137 -9.63 7.76 -6.92
C ALA A 137 -10.20 6.48 -7.55
N TYR A 138 -10.41 6.51 -8.86
CA TYR A 138 -10.94 5.39 -9.63
C TYR A 138 -10.15 4.09 -9.39
N SER A 139 -10.83 3.03 -8.98
CA SER A 139 -10.27 1.71 -8.66
C SER A 139 -9.13 1.71 -7.63
N GLY A 140 -8.92 2.80 -6.88
CA GLY A 140 -7.78 2.92 -5.99
C GLY A 140 -6.41 2.92 -6.72
N MET A 141 -6.42 3.24 -8.01
CA MET A 141 -5.20 3.27 -8.83
C MET A 141 -4.27 4.38 -8.37
N ILE A 142 -2.97 4.13 -8.49
CA ILE A 142 -1.91 5.14 -8.32
C ILE A 142 -1.27 5.32 -9.70
N ARG A 143 -1.39 6.52 -10.28
CA ARG A 143 -0.79 6.83 -11.58
C ARG A 143 -0.42 8.31 -11.62
N TYR A 144 0.76 8.55 -12.18
CA TYR A 144 1.29 9.90 -12.39
C TYR A 144 1.50 10.16 -13.88
N ASN A 145 1.37 11.41 -14.30
CA ASN A 145 1.70 11.85 -15.66
C ASN A 145 3.24 12.11 -15.79
N SER A 146 3.68 12.46 -16.99
CA SER A 146 5.11 12.76 -17.27
C SER A 146 5.67 13.93 -16.46
N LYS A 147 4.80 14.84 -15.95
CA LYS A 147 5.18 15.92 -15.05
C LYS A 147 5.27 15.47 -13.58
N GLY A 148 4.95 14.21 -13.31
CA GLY A 148 4.91 13.66 -11.98
C GLY A 148 3.69 14.07 -11.16
N GLU A 149 2.61 14.52 -11.78
CA GLU A 149 1.36 14.83 -11.11
C GLU A 149 0.43 13.61 -11.10
N PHE A 150 -0.22 13.37 -9.98
CA PHE A 150 -1.25 12.33 -9.86
C PHE A 150 -2.44 12.67 -10.77
N ASN A 151 -2.82 11.77 -11.67
CA ASN A 151 -3.78 12.05 -12.73
C ASN A 151 -4.95 11.05 -12.86
N VAL A 152 -5.18 10.23 -11.83
CA VAL A 152 -6.33 9.32 -11.82
C VAL A 152 -7.63 10.11 -11.67
N PRO A 153 -8.71 9.76 -12.38
CA PRO A 153 -10.00 10.43 -12.26
C PRO A 153 -10.73 10.03 -10.96
N PHE A 154 -11.81 10.78 -10.65
CA PHE A 154 -12.72 10.46 -9.55
C PHE A 154 -13.37 9.07 -9.73
N GLY A 155 -13.38 8.27 -8.67
CA GLY A 155 -13.93 6.91 -8.68
C GLY A 155 -15.45 6.81 -8.51
N ARG A 156 -16.13 7.95 -8.29
CA ARG A 156 -17.60 8.06 -8.10
C ARG A 156 -18.15 7.14 -6.99
N TYR A 157 -17.37 6.98 -5.93
CA TYR A 157 -17.83 6.22 -4.77
C TYR A 157 -18.93 6.98 -4.03
N VAL A 158 -19.97 6.26 -3.64
CA VAL A 158 -21.12 6.83 -2.89
C VAL A 158 -20.73 7.18 -1.45
N THR A 159 -19.76 6.48 -0.89
CA THR A 159 -19.32 6.68 0.50
C THR A 159 -17.81 6.88 0.59
N LEU A 160 -17.40 7.82 1.42
CA LEU A 160 -16.03 7.94 1.93
C LEU A 160 -16.00 7.33 3.34
N ASN A 161 -15.41 6.17 3.50
CA ASN A 161 -15.30 5.53 4.81
C ASN A 161 -13.93 5.84 5.43
N THR A 162 -13.90 6.74 6.40
CA THR A 162 -12.68 7.12 7.14
C THR A 162 -12.48 6.30 8.41
N LYS A 163 -13.47 5.49 8.83
CA LYS A 163 -13.44 4.69 10.06
C LYS A 163 -12.40 3.55 10.03
N SER A 164 -11.77 3.32 8.88
CA SER A 164 -10.63 2.39 8.78
C SER A 164 -9.35 2.94 9.44
N VAL A 165 -9.28 4.23 9.77
CA VAL A 165 -8.17 4.84 10.52
C VAL A 165 -8.60 4.98 11.97
N THR A 166 -8.12 4.14 12.86
CA THR A 166 -8.54 4.06 14.27
C THR A 166 -7.41 4.38 15.24
N LEU A 167 -7.75 4.70 16.47
CA LEU A 167 -6.78 4.88 17.56
C LEU A 167 -5.91 3.63 17.78
N SER A 168 -6.44 2.43 17.53
CA SER A 168 -5.67 1.19 17.63
C SER A 168 -4.53 1.13 16.63
N HIS A 169 -4.72 1.67 15.40
CA HIS A 169 -3.64 1.79 14.42
C HIS A 169 -2.55 2.75 14.90
N SER A 170 -2.94 3.91 15.46
CA SER A 170 -1.98 4.86 16.05
C SER A 170 -1.17 4.22 17.18
N LYS A 171 -1.84 3.53 18.11
CA LYS A 171 -1.18 2.84 19.24
C LYS A 171 -0.22 1.74 18.78
N LEU A 172 -0.59 0.94 17.78
CA LEU A 172 0.32 -0.07 17.23
C LEU A 172 1.56 0.59 16.61
N LEU A 173 1.37 1.67 15.87
CA LEU A 173 2.48 2.41 15.24
C LEU A 173 3.38 3.12 16.26
N GLU A 174 2.94 3.40 17.50
CA GLU A 174 3.79 3.99 18.55
C GLU A 174 5.04 3.14 18.83
N SER A 175 4.91 1.80 18.81
CA SER A 175 6.01 0.85 19.02
C SER A 175 6.81 0.52 17.75
N THR A 176 6.53 1.20 16.64
CA THR A 176 7.10 0.91 15.31
C THR A 176 8.06 2.01 14.90
N GLU A 177 9.24 1.65 14.46
CA GLU A 177 10.16 2.55 13.77
C GLU A 177 9.74 2.67 12.31
N ILE A 178 9.62 3.91 11.79
CA ILE A 178 9.11 4.19 10.45
C ILE A 178 10.18 4.92 9.65
N TYR A 179 10.66 4.27 8.60
CA TYR A 179 11.69 4.78 7.71
C TYR A 179 11.12 5.10 6.32
N ASN A 180 11.85 5.92 5.58
CA ASN A 180 11.60 6.25 4.18
C ASN A 180 12.95 6.25 3.46
N THR A 181 13.43 5.07 3.15
CA THR A 181 14.76 4.86 2.55
C THR A 181 14.75 3.65 1.64
N ASP A 182 15.88 3.32 1.04
CA ASP A 182 16.04 2.07 0.30
C ASP A 182 15.94 0.85 1.24
N TYR A 183 15.41 -0.28 0.73
CA TYR A 183 15.27 -1.52 1.50
C TYR A 183 16.62 -2.02 2.06
N PHE A 184 17.72 -1.76 1.35
CA PHE A 184 19.04 -2.18 1.73
C PHE A 184 19.52 -1.53 3.04
N ASP A 185 19.16 -0.26 3.26
CA ASP A 185 19.45 0.42 4.53
C ASP A 185 18.75 -0.29 5.70
N ILE A 186 17.52 -0.78 5.48
CA ILE A 186 16.77 -1.54 6.48
C ILE A 186 17.42 -2.90 6.75
N PHE A 187 17.90 -3.59 5.71
CA PHE A 187 18.62 -4.87 5.86
C PHE A 187 19.86 -4.73 6.73
N ASN A 188 20.59 -3.62 6.60
CA ASN A 188 21.77 -3.31 7.42
C ASN A 188 21.43 -3.06 8.91
N MET A 189 20.15 -2.81 9.25
CA MET A 189 19.69 -2.64 10.63
C MET A 189 19.20 -3.94 11.27
N CYS A 190 19.10 -5.03 10.51
CA CYS A 190 18.56 -6.30 10.99
C CYS A 190 19.56 -7.03 11.87
N ASN A 191 19.05 -7.64 12.95
CA ASN A 191 19.80 -8.48 13.87
C ASN A 191 19.35 -9.96 13.73
N SER A 192 20.11 -10.90 14.24
CA SER A 192 19.86 -12.36 14.15
C SER A 192 18.47 -12.78 14.64
N ASP A 193 17.88 -12.06 15.60
CA ASP A 193 16.63 -12.43 16.26
C ASP A 193 15.40 -11.81 15.57
N ASP A 194 15.63 -10.93 14.58
CA ASP A 194 14.55 -10.27 13.81
C ASP A 194 13.89 -11.25 12.82
N PHE A 195 12.70 -10.90 12.39
CA PHE A 195 12.02 -11.55 11.27
C PHE A 195 11.68 -10.53 10.18
N VAL A 196 12.13 -10.77 8.96
CA VAL A 196 11.91 -9.89 7.81
C VAL A 196 10.85 -10.49 6.89
N PHE A 197 9.77 -9.73 6.65
CA PHE A 197 8.76 -10.05 5.64
C PHE A 197 8.90 -9.13 4.43
N LEU A 198 8.93 -9.71 3.22
CA LEU A 198 9.11 -8.97 1.98
C LEU A 198 7.94 -9.19 1.02
N ASP A 199 7.41 -8.10 0.51
CA ASP A 199 6.47 -8.03 -0.62
C ASP A 199 6.99 -7.00 -1.63
N PRO A 200 8.12 -7.31 -2.33
CA PRO A 200 8.75 -6.36 -3.24
C PRO A 200 7.91 -6.14 -4.50
N PRO A 201 8.17 -5.09 -5.29
CA PRO A 201 7.59 -4.95 -6.61
C PRO A 201 7.83 -6.20 -7.46
N TYR A 202 6.84 -6.61 -8.25
CA TYR A 202 6.92 -7.85 -9.02
C TYR A 202 7.65 -7.64 -10.34
N ASP A 203 8.34 -8.70 -10.78
CA ASP A 203 8.87 -8.82 -12.13
C ASP A 203 7.71 -8.97 -13.13
N CYS A 204 7.16 -7.84 -13.55
CA CYS A 204 6.15 -7.77 -14.59
C CYS A 204 6.51 -6.65 -15.57
N VAL A 205 6.21 -6.88 -16.84
CA VAL A 205 6.50 -5.99 -17.98
C VAL A 205 5.87 -4.58 -17.82
N PHE A 206 5.06 -4.37 -16.80
CA PHE A 206 4.35 -3.12 -16.52
C PHE A 206 4.54 -2.70 -15.07
N SER A 207 5.48 -1.80 -14.86
CA SER A 207 5.77 -1.14 -13.58
C SER A 207 4.70 -0.08 -13.22
N ASP A 208 3.41 -0.46 -13.14
CA ASP A 208 2.32 0.45 -12.80
C ASP A 208 2.14 0.61 -11.27
N TYR A 209 3.19 0.40 -10.47
CA TYR A 209 3.15 0.63 -9.02
C TYR A 209 3.21 2.12 -8.65
N GLY A 210 3.33 3.03 -9.64
CA GLY A 210 3.25 4.47 -9.45
C GLY A 210 4.36 5.08 -8.58
N ASN A 211 5.42 4.33 -8.33
CA ASN A 211 6.58 4.82 -7.60
C ASN A 211 7.44 5.64 -8.56
N LYS A 212 7.53 6.95 -8.29
CA LYS A 212 8.41 7.87 -9.02
C LYS A 212 9.89 7.65 -8.70
N GLU A 213 10.16 6.98 -7.60
CA GLU A 213 11.48 6.77 -7.04
C GLU A 213 12.30 5.76 -7.86
N TYR A 214 11.65 4.83 -8.55
CA TYR A 214 12.29 3.97 -9.54
C TYR A 214 11.94 4.46 -10.94
N LYS A 215 12.82 5.26 -11.56
CA LYS A 215 12.60 5.84 -12.90
C LYS A 215 12.33 4.77 -13.98
N ASP A 216 12.95 3.60 -13.83
CA ASP A 216 12.85 2.46 -14.75
C ASP A 216 12.09 1.27 -14.15
N GLY A 217 11.32 1.49 -13.06
CA GLY A 217 10.70 0.43 -12.28
C GLY A 217 11.71 -0.37 -11.46
N PHE A 218 11.23 -1.43 -10.79
CA PHE A 218 12.08 -2.42 -10.10
C PHE A 218 12.48 -3.46 -11.15
N ASN A 219 13.62 -3.27 -11.80
CA ASN A 219 14.07 -4.04 -12.96
C ASN A 219 14.79 -5.35 -12.57
N GLU A 220 15.26 -6.12 -13.57
CA GLU A 220 15.94 -7.40 -13.35
C GLU A 220 17.18 -7.25 -12.46
N ASP A 221 18.00 -6.21 -12.66
CA ASP A 221 19.19 -5.98 -11.83
C ASP A 221 18.83 -5.75 -10.36
N ASN A 222 17.72 -5.04 -10.11
CA ASN A 222 17.19 -4.85 -8.75
C ASN A 222 16.72 -6.18 -8.13
N HIS A 223 16.07 -7.05 -8.92
CA HIS A 223 15.66 -8.38 -8.45
C HIS A 223 16.86 -9.28 -8.15
N ARG A 224 17.90 -9.25 -8.98
CA ARG A 224 19.14 -10.01 -8.76
C ARG A 224 19.85 -9.55 -7.48
N LYS A 225 19.99 -8.23 -7.32
CA LYS A 225 20.56 -7.66 -6.09
C LYS A 225 19.72 -8.01 -4.86
N LEU A 226 18.40 -7.86 -4.91
CA LEU A 226 17.53 -8.23 -3.81
C LEU A 226 17.67 -9.71 -3.44
N SER A 227 17.83 -10.59 -4.42
CA SER A 227 18.03 -12.03 -4.16
C SER A 227 19.33 -12.31 -3.39
N GLU A 228 20.42 -11.63 -3.74
CA GLU A 228 21.69 -11.73 -3.04
C GLU A 228 21.58 -11.19 -1.61
N ASP A 229 21.03 -9.98 -1.47
CA ASP A 229 20.86 -9.32 -0.18
C ASP A 229 19.95 -10.14 0.75
N PHE A 230 18.84 -10.71 0.23
CA PHE A 230 17.91 -11.57 0.95
C PHE A 230 18.57 -12.84 1.51
N LYS A 231 19.38 -13.51 0.70
CA LYS A 231 20.09 -14.74 1.11
C LYS A 231 21.15 -14.48 2.17
N ASN A 232 21.70 -13.27 2.21
CA ASN A 232 22.76 -12.87 3.13
C ASN A 232 22.24 -12.19 4.41
N LEU A 233 20.92 -12.06 4.59
CA LEU A 233 20.35 -11.51 5.83
C LEU A 233 20.78 -12.35 7.04
N PRO A 234 21.16 -11.70 8.17
CA PRO A 234 21.59 -12.41 9.39
C PRO A 234 20.45 -13.08 10.15
N CYS A 235 19.20 -12.83 9.75
CA CYS A 235 17.98 -13.28 10.42
C CYS A 235 17.08 -14.06 9.44
N LYS A 236 16.00 -14.64 9.97
CA LYS A 236 14.98 -15.31 9.16
C LYS A 236 14.25 -14.27 8.30
N ALA A 237 14.18 -14.53 7.00
CA ALA A 237 13.49 -13.67 6.06
C ALA A 237 12.58 -14.47 5.12
N MET A 238 11.35 -14.03 4.96
CA MET A 238 10.36 -14.62 4.07
C MET A 238 9.90 -13.60 3.03
N MET A 239 9.78 -14.04 1.79
CA MET A 239 9.33 -13.23 0.67
C MET A 239 8.10 -13.87 0.00
N VAL A 240 7.15 -13.04 -0.40
CA VAL A 240 6.05 -13.43 -1.28
C VAL A 240 6.18 -12.66 -2.59
N ILE A 241 6.32 -13.38 -3.71
CA ILE A 241 6.52 -12.76 -5.02
C ILE A 241 5.83 -13.58 -6.12
N GLY A 242 5.56 -12.96 -7.27
CA GLY A 242 5.01 -13.64 -8.44
C GLY A 242 6.00 -14.66 -9.02
N LYS A 243 5.50 -15.83 -9.42
CA LYS A 243 6.28 -16.86 -10.10
C LYS A 243 6.54 -16.47 -11.54
N THR A 244 7.79 -16.24 -11.90
CA THR A 244 8.29 -15.93 -13.25
C THR A 244 9.55 -16.75 -13.52
N PRO A 245 10.02 -16.86 -14.79
CA PRO A 245 11.31 -17.50 -15.05
C PRO A 245 12.46 -16.89 -14.26
N LEU A 246 12.47 -15.56 -14.09
CA LEU A 246 13.50 -14.88 -13.30
C LEU A 246 13.39 -15.25 -11.81
N THR A 247 12.21 -15.22 -11.21
CA THR A 247 12.07 -15.55 -9.78
C THR A 247 12.31 -17.04 -9.50
N GLU A 248 12.02 -17.93 -10.45
CA GLU A 248 12.40 -19.35 -10.36
C GLU A 248 13.93 -19.52 -10.46
N GLU A 249 14.61 -18.82 -11.35
CA GLU A 249 16.08 -18.81 -11.43
C GLU A 249 16.69 -18.33 -10.11
N LEU A 250 16.21 -17.20 -9.58
CA LEU A 250 16.79 -16.55 -8.42
C LEU A 250 16.54 -17.30 -7.10
N TYR A 251 15.36 -17.90 -6.94
CA TYR A 251 14.90 -18.43 -5.66
C TYR A 251 14.55 -19.93 -5.66
N GLY A 252 14.70 -20.66 -6.76
CA GLY A 252 14.21 -22.03 -6.92
C GLY A 252 14.49 -22.97 -5.74
N ASN A 253 15.69 -22.94 -5.18
CA ASN A 253 16.08 -23.76 -4.03
C ASN A 253 15.52 -23.26 -2.68
N ASN A 254 14.92 -22.08 -2.66
CA ASN A 254 14.40 -21.40 -1.48
C ASN A 254 12.86 -21.32 -1.48
N ILE A 255 12.21 -21.82 -2.54
CA ILE A 255 10.75 -21.86 -2.64
C ILE A 255 10.23 -22.96 -1.71
N VAL A 256 9.38 -22.60 -0.75
CA VAL A 256 8.77 -23.53 0.21
C VAL A 256 7.33 -23.85 -0.12
N ASP A 257 6.62 -22.98 -0.84
CA ASP A 257 5.24 -23.20 -1.31
C ASP A 257 4.89 -22.31 -2.49
N GLU A 258 3.81 -22.68 -3.20
CA GLU A 258 3.22 -21.89 -4.26
C GLU A 258 1.69 -21.95 -4.21
N TYR A 259 1.03 -20.82 -4.53
CA TYR A 259 -0.44 -20.75 -4.55
C TYR A 259 -0.97 -19.86 -5.66
N LYS A 260 -2.21 -20.15 -6.11
CA LYS A 260 -2.89 -19.37 -7.14
C LYS A 260 -3.43 -18.06 -6.56
N LYS A 261 -3.21 -16.97 -7.29
CA LYS A 261 -3.74 -15.64 -7.01
C LYS A 261 -4.74 -15.23 -8.07
N ASN A 262 -5.98 -14.97 -7.66
CA ASN A 262 -7.01 -14.38 -8.54
C ASN A 262 -6.98 -12.85 -8.41
N TYR A 263 -6.65 -12.14 -9.48
CA TYR A 263 -6.75 -10.68 -9.52
C TYR A 263 -8.19 -10.27 -9.85
N SER A 264 -8.81 -9.48 -8.97
CA SER A 264 -10.21 -9.03 -9.12
C SER A 264 -10.41 -7.94 -10.18
N VAL A 265 -9.33 -7.37 -10.73
CA VAL A 265 -9.38 -6.30 -11.72
C VAL A 265 -8.57 -6.70 -12.95
N ASN A 266 -9.28 -7.10 -14.00
CA ASN A 266 -8.69 -7.42 -15.30
C ASN A 266 -8.56 -6.12 -16.12
N ILE A 267 -7.53 -5.32 -15.89
CA ILE A 267 -7.27 -4.14 -16.70
C ILE A 267 -6.63 -4.60 -18.01
N ARG A 268 -7.47 -4.80 -19.02
CA ARG A 268 -7.11 -5.04 -20.44
C ARG A 268 -6.22 -6.27 -20.70
N ASN A 269 -6.58 -7.46 -20.25
CA ASN A 269 -5.85 -8.73 -20.54
C ASN A 269 -4.36 -8.72 -20.12
N ARG A 270 -3.96 -7.83 -19.20
CA ARG A 270 -2.57 -7.63 -18.79
C ARG A 270 -2.06 -8.60 -17.73
N PHE A 271 -2.98 -9.27 -17.02
CA PHE A 271 -2.66 -10.39 -16.14
C PHE A 271 -3.47 -11.59 -16.61
N LYS A 272 -2.81 -12.73 -16.78
CA LYS A 272 -3.55 -14.01 -16.87
C LYS A 272 -4.37 -14.13 -15.59
N SER A 273 -5.59 -14.61 -15.69
CA SER A 273 -6.52 -14.81 -14.56
C SER A 273 -5.94 -15.67 -13.43
N ASP A 274 -4.89 -16.44 -13.72
CA ASP A 274 -4.23 -17.40 -12.84
C ASP A 274 -2.75 -17.04 -12.68
N ALA A 275 -2.46 -16.01 -11.89
CA ALA A 275 -1.09 -15.76 -11.46
C ALA A 275 -0.73 -16.71 -10.30
N ILE A 276 0.47 -17.24 -10.31
CA ILE A 276 1.02 -18.04 -9.21
C ILE A 276 1.93 -17.14 -8.38
N HIS A 277 1.74 -17.18 -7.07
CA HIS A 277 2.67 -16.59 -6.12
C HIS A 277 3.48 -17.71 -5.46
N ILE A 278 4.74 -17.41 -5.18
CA ILE A 278 5.66 -18.28 -4.45
C ILE A 278 5.98 -17.69 -3.09
N ILE A 279 6.13 -18.56 -2.11
CA ILE A 279 6.68 -18.25 -0.79
C ILE A 279 8.12 -18.71 -0.78
N VAL A 280 9.01 -17.78 -0.47
CA VAL A 280 10.47 -17.98 -0.45
C VAL A 280 10.98 -17.72 0.94
N THR A 281 11.87 -18.58 1.46
CA THR A 281 12.54 -18.39 2.76
C THR A 281 14.05 -18.47 2.60
N ASN A 282 14.80 -17.73 3.43
CA ASN A 282 16.27 -17.84 3.46
C ASN A 282 16.76 -18.91 4.45
N TRP A 283 15.86 -19.67 5.05
CA TRP A 283 16.16 -20.81 5.91
C TRP A 283 15.46 -22.08 5.37
N HIS A 284 15.93 -23.23 5.75
CA HIS A 284 15.26 -24.51 5.47
C HIS A 284 14.23 -24.80 6.58
N CYS A 285 13.00 -25.12 6.18
CA CYS A 285 11.93 -25.56 7.09
C CYS A 285 12.13 -27.01 7.52
#